data_f1f83acb335e11649a9b93bfe19297c3
#
_entry.id   f1f83acb335e11649a9b93bfe19297c3
#
_cell.length_a   1.000
_cell.length_b   1.000
_cell.length_c   1.000
_cell.angle_alpha   90.00
_cell.angle_beta   90.00
_cell.angle_gamma   90.00
#
_symmetry.space_group_name_H-M   'P 1'
#
loop_
_entity.id
_entity.type
_entity.pdbx_description
1 polymer ?
#
loop_
_entity_poly.entity_id
_entity_poly.type
_entity_poly.pdbx_seq_one_letter_code
_entity_poly.pdbx_strand_id
1 'polypeptide(L)'
;TIPFLARVTTQTTQSVGLQVGRLSAISTVGSVIGTLLISYLLIPLAPNTYTMIMVVALEIVLVAVYFLIFEKGFKQTPGVLPGILAGMVICGIAGRVEAVKSPSIGKELFRKNSNFGLMQVVDSPSGNVRYYLNDYLTQNIFDPKEDKSLTVFTYMLRGLTHAYHPSPEKVLCIGLGVGIVPMQLAKEGSTIDVVEINPGVVEIGEKFFGLDKSTFNLHLEDGRYFLNASKEEYDVVILDAFLGDSSPSHLMSRECFESMSQRMENDAVLVINAFGHFSEGEDFFMASLDKTLRAVFKSVHIHDGTRGNVFFVASKKEGLEPHRSMDMSEVHPKLIPFVETAWKNTIDANPESGIILTDNYNPVEYYDSKIREEIRLNFALNMRGK
;
A
#
# COMPACT_ATOMS: atom_id res chain seq x y z
N THR A 1 -13.33 0.74 32.85
CA THR A 1 -14.65 0.04 32.82
C THR A 1 -14.69 -1.19 33.70
N ILE A 2 -13.73 -2.15 33.58
CA ILE A 2 -13.73 -3.39 34.42
C ILE A 2 -13.76 -3.10 35.91
N PRO A 3 -12.96 -2.18 36.49
CA PRO A 3 -13.03 -1.87 37.93
C PRO A 3 -14.39 -1.33 38.34
N PHE A 4 -15.03 -0.51 37.54
CA PHE A 4 -16.37 0.02 37.81
C PHE A 4 -17.43 -1.09 37.77
N LEU A 5 -17.42 -1.93 36.75
CA LEU A 5 -18.34 -3.07 36.63
C LEU A 5 -18.12 -4.08 37.79
N ALA A 6 -16.89 -4.35 38.18
CA ALA A 6 -16.57 -5.19 39.31
C ALA A 6 -17.18 -4.62 40.58
N ARG A 7 -17.06 -3.31 40.84
CA ARG A 7 -17.66 -2.63 41.98
C ARG A 7 -19.20 -2.73 42.02
N VAL A 8 -19.84 -2.58 40.87
CA VAL A 8 -21.32 -2.62 40.79
C VAL A 8 -21.87 -4.05 40.91
N THR A 9 -21.13 -5.06 40.39
CA THR A 9 -21.61 -6.47 40.41
C THR A 9 -21.20 -7.25 41.66
N THR A 10 -20.25 -6.76 42.46
CA THR A 10 -19.76 -7.45 43.63
C THR A 10 -20.53 -7.07 44.87
N GLN A 11 -21.23 -8.04 45.46
CA GLN A 11 -21.99 -7.86 46.72
C GLN A 11 -21.20 -8.23 47.97
N THR A 12 -20.19 -9.08 47.85
CA THR A 12 -19.36 -9.55 48.97
C THR A 12 -17.89 -9.66 48.60
N THR A 13 -16.97 -9.45 49.53
CA THR A 13 -15.52 -9.57 49.32
C THR A 13 -15.09 -10.98 48.89
N GLN A 14 -15.82 -12.02 49.25
CA GLN A 14 -15.51 -13.40 48.84
C GLN A 14 -15.82 -13.69 47.40
N SER A 15 -16.71 -12.94 46.75
CA SER A 15 -17.10 -13.11 45.34
C SER A 15 -16.31 -12.25 44.35
N VAL A 16 -15.45 -11.34 44.84
CA VAL A 16 -14.68 -10.39 44.03
C VAL A 16 -13.86 -11.11 42.92
N GLY A 17 -13.08 -12.12 43.32
CA GLY A 17 -12.22 -12.84 42.38
C GLY A 17 -12.99 -13.52 41.24
N LEU A 18 -14.12 -14.15 41.55
CA LEU A 18 -14.98 -14.80 40.57
C LEU A 18 -15.62 -13.78 39.61
N GLN A 19 -16.11 -12.65 40.14
CA GLN A 19 -16.74 -11.61 39.30
C GLN A 19 -15.72 -10.92 38.39
N VAL A 20 -14.54 -10.58 38.93
CA VAL A 20 -13.45 -10.00 38.12
C VAL A 20 -13.00 -10.99 37.04
N GLY A 21 -12.85 -12.28 37.37
CA GLY A 21 -12.51 -13.31 36.40
C GLY A 21 -13.54 -13.45 35.28
N ARG A 22 -14.84 -13.45 35.61
CA ARG A 22 -15.92 -13.48 34.60
C ARG A 22 -15.92 -12.24 33.70
N LEU A 23 -15.80 -11.05 34.28
CA LEU A 23 -15.74 -9.79 33.54
C LEU A 23 -14.53 -9.73 32.58
N SER A 24 -13.36 -10.20 33.08
CA SER A 24 -12.16 -10.29 32.26
C SER A 24 -12.33 -11.27 31.10
N ALA A 25 -12.89 -12.44 31.35
CA ALA A 25 -13.15 -13.43 30.31
C ALA A 25 -14.13 -12.89 29.23
N ILE A 26 -15.24 -12.27 29.66
CA ILE A 26 -16.20 -11.65 28.72
C ILE A 26 -15.54 -10.53 27.91
N SER A 27 -14.73 -9.67 28.56
CA SER A 27 -14.01 -8.59 27.91
C SER A 27 -13.02 -9.12 26.87
N THR A 28 -12.29 -10.20 27.17
CA THR A 28 -11.35 -10.83 26.24
C THR A 28 -12.06 -11.39 25.03
N VAL A 29 -13.14 -12.15 25.23
CA VAL A 29 -13.95 -12.70 24.14
C VAL A 29 -14.54 -11.57 23.30
N GLY A 30 -15.10 -10.54 23.96
CA GLY A 30 -15.65 -9.36 23.27
C GLY A 30 -14.60 -8.61 22.44
N SER A 31 -13.37 -8.49 22.95
CA SER A 31 -12.26 -7.85 22.23
C SER A 31 -11.87 -8.64 20.98
N VAL A 32 -11.76 -9.96 21.08
CA VAL A 32 -11.46 -10.82 19.92
C VAL A 32 -12.55 -10.70 18.84
N ILE A 33 -13.81 -10.84 19.24
CA ILE A 33 -14.95 -10.73 18.33
C ILE A 33 -14.99 -9.32 17.72
N GLY A 34 -14.84 -8.27 18.52
CA GLY A 34 -14.83 -6.88 18.05
C GLY A 34 -13.72 -6.60 17.05
N THR A 35 -12.52 -7.07 17.33
CA THR A 35 -11.38 -6.93 16.40
C THR A 35 -11.67 -7.62 15.07
N LEU A 36 -12.17 -8.87 15.08
CA LEU A 36 -12.51 -9.59 13.86
C LEU A 36 -13.62 -8.89 13.07
N LEU A 37 -14.68 -8.45 13.73
CA LEU A 37 -15.80 -7.74 13.09
C LEU A 37 -15.33 -6.41 12.47
N ILE A 38 -14.52 -5.63 13.17
CA ILE A 38 -14.04 -4.35 12.66
C ILE A 38 -13.10 -4.59 11.49
N SER A 39 -12.10 -5.45 11.64
CA SER A 39 -11.06 -5.64 10.63
C SER A 39 -11.55 -6.30 9.34
N TYR A 40 -12.39 -7.34 9.46
CA TYR A 40 -12.81 -8.13 8.30
C TYR A 40 -14.17 -7.77 7.73
N LEU A 41 -15.00 -7.04 8.49
CA LEU A 41 -16.34 -6.69 8.04
C LEU A 41 -16.51 -5.17 7.88
N LEU A 42 -16.20 -4.37 8.90
CA LEU A 42 -16.52 -2.95 8.86
C LEU A 42 -15.54 -2.14 8.00
N ILE A 43 -14.24 -2.31 8.18
CA ILE A 43 -13.23 -1.57 7.43
C ILE A 43 -13.34 -1.80 5.91
N PRO A 44 -13.50 -3.04 5.40
CA PRO A 44 -13.62 -3.27 3.96
C PRO A 44 -14.94 -2.77 3.35
N LEU A 45 -16.02 -2.72 4.14
CA LEU A 45 -17.36 -2.44 3.62
C LEU A 45 -17.79 -0.99 3.79
N ALA A 46 -17.20 -0.24 4.73
CA ALA A 46 -17.65 1.11 5.06
C ALA A 46 -16.46 2.06 5.22
N PRO A 47 -16.60 3.35 4.83
CA PRO A 47 -15.63 4.38 5.17
C PRO A 47 -15.35 4.43 6.68
N ASN A 48 -14.09 4.68 7.04
CA ASN A 48 -13.66 4.72 8.45
C ASN A 48 -14.53 5.65 9.30
N THR A 49 -14.96 6.79 8.74
CA THR A 49 -15.87 7.73 9.43
C THR A 49 -17.19 7.06 9.84
N TYR A 50 -17.82 6.29 8.96
CA TYR A 50 -19.06 5.59 9.30
C TYR A 50 -18.82 4.47 10.30
N THR A 51 -17.72 3.76 10.20
CA THR A 51 -17.32 2.74 11.20
C THR A 51 -17.16 3.37 12.58
N MET A 52 -16.47 4.51 12.68
CA MET A 52 -16.34 5.25 13.95
C MET A 52 -17.68 5.75 14.48
N ILE A 53 -18.56 6.30 13.61
CA ILE A 53 -19.90 6.72 14.00
C ILE A 53 -20.71 5.55 14.56
N MET A 54 -20.63 4.37 13.94
CA MET A 54 -21.32 3.16 14.41
C MET A 54 -20.84 2.73 15.79
N VAL A 55 -19.52 2.76 16.06
CA VAL A 55 -18.96 2.43 17.37
C VAL A 55 -19.43 3.43 18.43
N VAL A 56 -19.34 4.73 18.14
CA VAL A 56 -19.80 5.78 19.06
C VAL A 56 -21.31 5.68 19.31
N ALA A 57 -22.11 5.41 18.27
CA ALA A 57 -23.54 5.21 18.42
C ALA A 57 -23.87 4.01 19.33
N LEU A 58 -23.13 2.90 19.20
CA LEU A 58 -23.26 1.74 20.09
C LEU A 58 -22.91 2.10 21.54
N GLU A 59 -21.84 2.85 21.77
CA GLU A 59 -21.46 3.33 23.10
C GLU A 59 -22.54 4.23 23.73
N ILE A 60 -23.11 5.15 22.92
CA ILE A 60 -24.23 6.01 23.36
C ILE A 60 -25.44 5.16 23.77
N VAL A 61 -25.78 4.16 22.97
CA VAL A 61 -26.90 3.24 23.28
C VAL A 61 -26.62 2.49 24.60
N LEU A 62 -25.43 1.97 24.78
CA LEU A 62 -25.04 1.25 26.01
C LEU A 62 -25.13 2.17 27.25
N VAL A 63 -24.64 3.41 27.14
CA VAL A 63 -24.77 4.40 28.21
C VAL A 63 -26.24 4.72 28.49
N ALA A 64 -27.04 4.93 27.48
CA ALA A 64 -28.48 5.21 27.64
C ALA A 64 -29.21 4.04 28.32
N VAL A 65 -28.95 2.81 27.88
CA VAL A 65 -29.53 1.59 28.48
C VAL A 65 -29.11 1.46 29.95
N TYR A 66 -27.84 1.70 30.26
CA TYR A 66 -27.37 1.66 31.65
C TYR A 66 -28.16 2.63 32.55
N PHE A 67 -28.27 3.90 32.18
CA PHE A 67 -28.96 4.91 32.96
C PHE A 67 -30.49 4.69 33.04
N LEU A 68 -31.10 4.13 32.00
CA LEU A 68 -32.52 3.81 32.04
C LEU A 68 -32.86 2.61 32.93
N ILE A 69 -32.02 1.57 32.95
CA ILE A 69 -32.30 0.32 33.68
C ILE A 69 -31.80 0.39 35.10
N PHE A 70 -30.57 0.85 35.33
CA PHE A 70 -29.90 0.73 36.63
C PHE A 70 -30.00 1.99 37.48
N GLU A 71 -29.99 3.20 36.87
CA GLU A 71 -30.02 4.47 37.62
C GLU A 71 -31.42 5.13 37.62
N LYS A 72 -32.48 4.40 37.22
CA LYS A 72 -33.86 4.90 37.16
C LYS A 72 -34.00 6.26 36.39
N GLY A 73 -33.15 6.48 35.41
CA GLY A 73 -33.17 7.65 34.55
C GLY A 73 -32.03 8.67 34.79
N PHE A 74 -31.98 9.68 33.97
CA PHE A 74 -30.87 10.68 33.88
C PHE A 74 -30.95 11.80 34.96
N LYS A 75 -31.96 11.76 35.83
CA LYS A 75 -32.21 12.88 36.76
C LYS A 75 -31.10 13.07 37.83
N GLN A 76 -30.40 12.00 38.19
CA GLN A 76 -29.36 12.05 39.22
C GLN A 76 -27.94 12.38 38.68
N THR A 77 -27.78 12.46 37.37
CA THR A 77 -26.49 12.75 36.72
C THR A 77 -26.69 13.78 35.60
N PRO A 78 -26.76 15.07 35.96
CA PRO A 78 -27.17 16.15 35.03
C PRO A 78 -26.26 16.34 33.78
N GLY A 79 -25.03 15.81 33.79
CA GLY A 79 -24.11 15.87 32.66
C GLY A 79 -24.28 14.79 31.60
N VAL A 80 -25.02 13.70 31.88
CA VAL A 80 -25.09 12.55 30.97
C VAL A 80 -25.97 12.82 29.74
N LEU A 81 -27.14 13.41 29.92
CA LEU A 81 -28.01 13.72 28.81
C LEU A 81 -27.41 14.76 27.84
N PRO A 82 -26.82 15.87 28.29
CA PRO A 82 -26.08 16.78 27.44
C PRO A 82 -24.92 16.10 26.70
N GLY A 83 -24.18 15.18 27.36
CA GLY A 83 -23.10 14.41 26.74
C GLY A 83 -23.58 13.51 25.59
N ILE A 84 -24.69 12.78 25.79
CA ILE A 84 -25.32 11.97 24.75
C ILE A 84 -25.77 12.85 23.55
N LEU A 85 -26.42 13.97 23.83
CA LEU A 85 -26.87 14.90 22.77
C LEU A 85 -25.68 15.47 21.99
N ALA A 86 -24.62 15.89 22.68
CA ALA A 86 -23.40 16.37 22.04
C ALA A 86 -22.75 15.28 21.16
N GLY A 87 -22.66 14.04 21.63
CA GLY A 87 -22.18 12.89 20.87
C GLY A 87 -22.99 12.66 19.59
N MET A 88 -24.33 12.70 19.69
CA MET A 88 -25.21 12.54 18.52
C MET A 88 -25.02 13.68 17.51
N VAL A 89 -24.87 14.94 17.97
CA VAL A 89 -24.62 16.08 17.11
C VAL A 89 -23.28 15.93 16.37
N ILE A 90 -22.22 15.55 17.10
CA ILE A 90 -20.89 15.31 16.51
C ILE A 90 -20.95 14.20 15.47
N CYS A 91 -21.62 13.08 15.76
CA CYS A 91 -21.83 12.00 14.77
C CYS A 91 -22.61 12.48 13.54
N GLY A 92 -23.64 13.26 13.73
CA GLY A 92 -24.42 13.85 12.64
C GLY A 92 -23.59 14.79 11.75
N ILE A 93 -22.78 15.65 12.35
CA ILE A 93 -21.86 16.53 11.62
C ILE A 93 -20.80 15.72 10.88
N ALA A 94 -20.16 14.74 11.53
CA ALA A 94 -19.16 13.88 10.91
C ALA A 94 -19.73 13.09 9.72
N GLY A 95 -20.92 12.52 9.87
CA GLY A 95 -21.61 11.80 8.79
C GLY A 95 -21.96 12.72 7.61
N ARG A 96 -22.37 13.96 7.89
CA ARG A 96 -22.67 14.95 6.85
C ARG A 96 -21.40 15.43 6.13
N VAL A 97 -20.31 15.66 6.85
CA VAL A 97 -19.02 16.01 6.27
C VAL A 97 -18.55 14.89 5.34
N GLU A 98 -18.63 13.64 5.77
CA GLU A 98 -18.25 12.51 4.94
C GLU A 98 -19.11 12.38 3.68
N ALA A 99 -20.43 12.54 3.81
CA ALA A 99 -21.38 12.45 2.69
C ALA A 99 -21.18 13.55 1.64
N VAL A 100 -20.69 14.74 2.04
CA VAL A 100 -20.47 15.91 1.16
C VAL A 100 -19.01 16.00 0.71
N LYS A 101 -18.13 15.16 1.27
CA LYS A 101 -16.70 15.18 0.97
C LYS A 101 -16.44 14.90 -0.50
N SER A 102 -16.23 15.98 -1.26
CA SER A 102 -15.74 15.91 -2.64
C SER A 102 -14.21 16.02 -2.60
N PRO A 103 -13.47 15.22 -3.35
CA PRO A 103 -12.02 15.43 -3.41
C PRO A 103 -11.74 16.84 -3.93
N SER A 104 -10.90 17.57 -3.22
CA SER A 104 -10.44 18.91 -3.66
C SER A 104 -9.66 18.86 -4.98
N ILE A 105 -9.35 17.67 -5.46
CA ILE A 105 -8.46 17.36 -6.58
C ILE A 105 -9.21 17.41 -7.93
N GLY A 106 -10.55 17.18 -7.93
CA GLY A 106 -11.33 17.12 -9.16
C GLY A 106 -12.57 16.25 -9.04
N LYS A 107 -13.00 15.62 -10.14
CA LYS A 107 -14.19 14.77 -10.20
C LYS A 107 -13.85 13.34 -9.76
N GLU A 108 -14.41 12.89 -8.64
CA GLU A 108 -14.32 11.49 -8.23
C GLU A 108 -15.18 10.62 -9.16
N LEU A 109 -14.55 9.61 -9.77
CA LEU A 109 -15.20 8.62 -10.64
C LEU A 109 -15.51 7.33 -9.89
N PHE A 110 -14.69 7.00 -8.89
CA PHE A 110 -14.79 5.74 -8.15
C PHE A 110 -14.25 5.91 -6.74
N ARG A 111 -14.93 5.29 -5.77
CA ARG A 111 -14.50 5.15 -4.38
C ARG A 111 -14.95 3.81 -3.84
N LYS A 112 -14.03 3.05 -3.27
CA LYS A 112 -14.34 1.77 -2.62
C LYS A 112 -13.31 1.44 -1.57
N ASN A 113 -13.75 0.98 -0.41
CA ASN A 113 -12.85 0.40 0.58
C ASN A 113 -12.48 -1.03 0.19
N SER A 114 -11.30 -1.45 0.61
CA SER A 114 -10.83 -2.83 0.50
C SER A 114 -10.09 -3.21 1.78
N ASN A 115 -9.69 -4.46 1.91
CA ASN A 115 -8.79 -4.92 2.98
C ASN A 115 -7.40 -4.26 2.90
N PHE A 116 -7.10 -3.60 1.77
CA PHE A 116 -5.80 -3.02 1.43
C PHE A 116 -5.88 -1.49 1.29
N GLY A 117 -6.86 -0.86 1.93
CA GLY A 117 -7.04 0.60 1.94
C GLY A 117 -8.21 1.11 1.10
N LEU A 118 -8.38 2.43 1.14
CA LEU A 118 -9.40 3.16 0.38
C LEU A 118 -8.90 3.42 -1.05
N MET A 119 -9.56 2.82 -2.02
CA MET A 119 -9.26 3.04 -3.44
C MET A 119 -10.12 4.15 -4.02
N GLN A 120 -9.51 5.06 -4.78
CA GLN A 120 -10.21 6.17 -5.45
C GLN A 120 -9.66 6.37 -6.86
N VAL A 121 -10.55 6.68 -7.80
CA VAL A 121 -10.19 7.20 -9.12
C VAL A 121 -10.75 8.60 -9.25
N VAL A 122 -9.88 9.55 -9.59
CA VAL A 122 -10.23 10.98 -9.67
C VAL A 122 -9.69 11.56 -10.97
N ASP A 123 -10.56 12.24 -11.73
CA ASP A 123 -10.11 13.05 -12.86
C ASP A 123 -9.83 14.48 -12.39
N SER A 124 -8.76 15.09 -12.92
CA SER A 124 -8.49 16.52 -12.73
C SER A 124 -9.67 17.38 -13.20
N PRO A 125 -9.81 18.64 -12.73
CA PRO A 125 -10.91 19.49 -13.15
C PRO A 125 -11.02 19.69 -14.66
N SER A 126 -9.89 19.64 -15.38
CA SER A 126 -9.84 19.71 -16.84
C SER A 126 -10.14 18.39 -17.55
N GLY A 127 -10.21 17.29 -16.83
CA GLY A 127 -10.37 15.93 -17.38
C GLY A 127 -9.14 15.39 -18.14
N ASN A 128 -8.01 16.12 -18.12
CA ASN A 128 -6.81 15.75 -18.87
C ASN A 128 -5.88 14.79 -18.11
N VAL A 129 -6.11 14.61 -16.80
CA VAL A 129 -5.28 13.75 -15.95
C VAL A 129 -6.19 12.91 -15.07
N ARG A 130 -5.93 11.62 -15.05
CA ARG A 130 -6.59 10.65 -14.19
C ARG A 130 -5.63 10.13 -13.13
N TYR A 131 -6.08 10.11 -11.89
CA TYR A 131 -5.33 9.63 -10.74
C TYR A 131 -5.97 8.36 -10.21
N TYR A 132 -5.15 7.35 -9.93
CA TYR A 132 -5.50 6.27 -9.01
C TYR A 132 -4.83 6.54 -7.68
N LEU A 133 -5.62 6.58 -6.62
CA LEU A 133 -5.17 6.82 -5.24
C LEU A 133 -5.52 5.60 -4.39
N ASN A 134 -4.59 5.22 -3.50
CA ASN A 134 -4.85 4.30 -2.41
C ASN A 134 -4.49 4.98 -1.09
N ASP A 135 -5.45 5.08 -0.15
CA ASP A 135 -5.33 5.84 1.11
C ASP A 135 -4.77 7.27 0.89
N TYR A 136 -5.28 7.93 -0.15
CA TYR A 136 -4.85 9.28 -0.60
C TYR A 136 -3.40 9.36 -1.11
N LEU A 137 -2.68 8.25 -1.20
CA LEU A 137 -1.39 8.19 -1.85
C LEU A 137 -1.60 7.91 -3.35
N THR A 138 -0.95 8.71 -4.19
CA THR A 138 -1.01 8.52 -5.65
C THR A 138 -0.25 7.25 -6.04
N GLN A 139 -0.96 6.30 -6.61
CA GLN A 139 -0.41 5.06 -7.13
C GLN A 139 -0.06 5.19 -8.61
N ASN A 140 -0.98 5.76 -9.40
CA ASN A 140 -0.76 6.01 -10.83
C ASN A 140 -1.36 7.35 -11.26
N ILE A 141 -0.70 7.99 -12.21
CA ILE A 141 -1.19 9.17 -12.93
C ILE A 141 -1.22 8.83 -14.41
N PHE A 142 -2.30 9.18 -15.08
CA PHE A 142 -2.55 8.77 -16.47
C PHE A 142 -3.10 9.94 -17.30
N ASP A 143 -2.68 10.04 -18.53
CA ASP A 143 -3.25 10.94 -19.53
C ASP A 143 -4.25 10.17 -20.40
N PRO A 144 -5.59 10.36 -20.22
CA PRO A 144 -6.58 9.62 -20.97
C PRO A 144 -6.64 9.98 -22.46
N LYS A 145 -6.04 11.10 -22.88
CA LYS A 145 -6.02 11.55 -24.29
C LYS A 145 -4.89 10.89 -25.06
N GLU A 146 -3.70 10.84 -24.44
CA GLU A 146 -2.52 10.24 -25.03
C GLU A 146 -2.45 8.73 -24.81
N ASP A 147 -3.36 8.18 -23.97
CA ASP A 147 -3.36 6.78 -23.53
C ASP A 147 -1.99 6.37 -22.93
N LYS A 148 -1.39 7.27 -22.14
CA LYS A 148 -0.03 7.13 -21.60
C LYS A 148 0.03 7.44 -20.11
N SER A 149 0.94 6.74 -19.42
CA SER A 149 1.27 7.04 -18.04
C SER A 149 1.90 8.43 -17.89
N LEU A 150 1.59 9.09 -16.77
CA LEU A 150 2.27 10.30 -16.31
C LEU A 150 3.13 10.03 -15.06
N THR A 151 3.51 8.76 -14.84
CA THR A 151 4.40 8.33 -13.75
C THR A 151 5.72 7.80 -14.31
N VAL A 152 6.83 8.30 -13.77
CA VAL A 152 8.19 7.92 -14.22
C VAL A 152 8.45 6.43 -14.01
N PHE A 153 7.96 5.87 -12.90
CA PHE A 153 8.28 4.50 -12.54
C PHE A 153 7.81 3.46 -13.56
N THR A 154 6.67 3.66 -14.22
CA THR A 154 6.17 2.71 -15.23
C THR A 154 7.14 2.58 -16.40
N TYR A 155 7.73 3.71 -16.84
CA TYR A 155 8.74 3.72 -17.91
C TYR A 155 10.07 3.17 -17.43
N MET A 156 10.47 3.46 -16.19
CA MET A 156 11.70 2.93 -15.61
C MET A 156 11.65 1.42 -15.47
N LEU A 157 10.56 0.85 -14.93
CA LEU A 157 10.42 -0.61 -14.78
C LEU A 157 10.53 -1.33 -16.12
N ARG A 158 9.78 -0.88 -17.14
CA ARG A 158 9.87 -1.43 -18.50
C ARG A 158 11.26 -1.22 -19.10
N GLY A 159 11.78 0.01 -19.01
CA GLY A 159 13.06 0.38 -19.59
C GLY A 159 14.24 -0.35 -18.99
N LEU A 160 14.30 -0.49 -17.67
CA LEU A 160 15.32 -1.27 -16.95
C LEU A 160 15.23 -2.76 -17.29
N THR A 161 14.02 -3.32 -17.40
CA THR A 161 13.81 -4.68 -17.87
C THR A 161 14.53 -4.91 -19.19
N HIS A 162 14.28 -4.07 -20.19
CA HIS A 162 14.91 -4.20 -21.51
C HIS A 162 16.38 -3.78 -21.57
N ALA A 163 16.81 -2.87 -20.71
CA ALA A 163 18.21 -2.46 -20.68
C ALA A 163 19.12 -3.56 -20.15
N TYR A 164 18.67 -4.28 -19.12
CA TYR A 164 19.47 -5.30 -18.45
C TYR A 164 19.15 -6.74 -18.92
N HIS A 165 17.99 -6.98 -19.53
CA HIS A 165 17.68 -8.25 -20.19
C HIS A 165 17.26 -8.01 -21.65
N PRO A 166 18.03 -8.48 -22.65
CA PRO A 166 17.85 -8.08 -24.05
C PRO A 166 16.55 -8.58 -24.69
N SER A 167 16.04 -9.73 -24.24
CA SER A 167 14.85 -10.38 -24.79
C SER A 167 14.08 -11.08 -23.65
N PRO A 168 13.29 -10.35 -22.87
CA PRO A 168 12.50 -10.96 -21.80
C PRO A 168 11.37 -11.81 -22.41
N GLU A 169 11.41 -13.13 -22.22
CA GLU A 169 10.41 -14.07 -22.76
C GLU A 169 9.36 -14.40 -21.70
N LYS A 170 9.78 -14.59 -20.42
CA LYS A 170 8.91 -14.95 -19.33
C LYS A 170 9.12 -14.04 -18.12
N VAL A 171 8.15 -13.21 -17.83
CA VAL A 171 8.24 -12.15 -16.82
C VAL A 171 7.24 -12.39 -15.69
N LEU A 172 7.69 -12.29 -14.44
CA LEU A 172 6.85 -12.24 -13.26
C LEU A 172 6.73 -10.79 -12.78
N CYS A 173 5.51 -10.27 -12.71
CA CYS A 173 5.21 -8.99 -12.08
C CYS A 173 4.55 -9.24 -10.71
N ILE A 174 5.22 -8.85 -9.62
CA ILE A 174 4.64 -8.84 -8.27
C ILE A 174 4.13 -7.43 -8.00
N GLY A 175 2.81 -7.27 -8.03
CA GLY A 175 2.08 -6.01 -8.10
C GLY A 175 1.60 -5.72 -9.52
N LEU A 176 0.34 -5.30 -9.65
CA LEU A 176 -0.31 -4.97 -10.93
C LEU A 176 -0.30 -3.46 -11.18
N GLY A 177 -0.47 -2.66 -10.15
CA GLY A 177 -0.84 -1.26 -10.32
C GLY A 177 -2.12 -1.14 -11.14
N VAL A 178 -2.14 -0.27 -12.16
CA VAL A 178 -3.27 -0.21 -13.13
C VAL A 178 -2.99 -1.01 -14.41
N GLY A 179 -1.96 -1.89 -14.42
CA GLY A 179 -1.66 -2.83 -15.50
C GLY A 179 -0.78 -2.30 -16.63
N ILE A 180 -0.24 -1.08 -16.51
CA ILE A 180 0.54 -0.45 -17.62
C ILE A 180 1.77 -1.27 -17.98
N VAL A 181 2.61 -1.62 -16.99
CA VAL A 181 3.87 -2.33 -17.24
C VAL A 181 3.64 -3.73 -17.81
N PRO A 182 2.83 -4.61 -17.19
CA PRO A 182 2.62 -5.96 -17.71
C PRO A 182 1.97 -5.95 -19.09
N MET A 183 1.00 -5.06 -19.38
CA MET A 183 0.40 -4.98 -20.71
C MET A 183 1.39 -4.53 -21.78
N GLN A 184 2.31 -3.62 -21.46
CA GLN A 184 3.33 -3.19 -22.41
C GLN A 184 4.31 -4.31 -22.73
N LEU A 185 4.82 -5.02 -21.72
CA LEU A 185 5.71 -6.17 -21.93
C LEU A 185 5.02 -7.31 -22.69
N ALA A 186 3.73 -7.56 -22.43
CA ALA A 186 2.95 -8.55 -23.18
C ALA A 186 2.80 -8.15 -24.66
N LYS A 187 2.54 -6.88 -24.98
CA LYS A 187 2.52 -6.37 -26.36
C LYS A 187 3.85 -6.53 -27.09
N GLU A 188 4.95 -6.57 -26.36
CA GLU A 188 6.31 -6.76 -26.86
C GLU A 188 6.68 -8.23 -27.06
N GLY A 189 5.78 -9.15 -26.70
CA GLY A 189 5.90 -10.58 -26.96
C GLY A 189 6.27 -11.43 -25.74
N SER A 190 6.44 -10.83 -24.56
CA SER A 190 6.72 -11.59 -23.34
C SER A 190 5.46 -12.32 -22.83
N THR A 191 5.63 -13.49 -22.29
CA THR A 191 4.62 -14.20 -21.48
C THR A 191 4.70 -13.66 -20.05
N ILE A 192 3.58 -13.13 -19.53
CA ILE A 192 3.57 -12.42 -18.26
C ILE A 192 2.70 -13.16 -17.24
N ASP A 193 3.27 -13.45 -16.09
CA ASP A 193 2.51 -13.78 -14.86
C ASP A 193 2.44 -12.55 -13.98
N VAL A 194 1.24 -12.18 -13.54
CA VAL A 194 1.01 -11.05 -12.63
C VAL A 194 0.42 -11.57 -11.34
N VAL A 195 1.03 -11.20 -10.21
CA VAL A 195 0.52 -11.51 -8.88
C VAL A 195 0.06 -10.24 -8.21
N GLU A 196 -1.24 -10.15 -7.90
CA GLU A 196 -1.88 -9.00 -7.28
C GLU A 196 -2.72 -9.46 -6.09
N ILE A 197 -2.52 -8.84 -4.93
CA ILE A 197 -3.23 -9.23 -3.71
C ILE A 197 -4.63 -8.60 -3.61
N ASN A 198 -4.83 -7.45 -4.25
CA ASN A 198 -6.08 -6.68 -4.16
C ASN A 198 -6.93 -6.81 -5.43
N PRO A 199 -8.01 -7.62 -5.43
CA PRO A 199 -8.87 -7.76 -6.61
C PRO A 199 -9.54 -6.45 -7.05
N GLY A 200 -9.66 -5.47 -6.14
CA GLY A 200 -10.21 -4.16 -6.47
C GLY A 200 -9.34 -3.34 -7.42
N VAL A 201 -8.03 -3.58 -7.41
CA VAL A 201 -7.08 -2.94 -8.35
C VAL A 201 -7.37 -3.38 -9.78
N VAL A 202 -7.66 -4.66 -9.98
CA VAL A 202 -8.06 -5.20 -11.30
C VAL A 202 -9.33 -4.53 -11.80
N GLU A 203 -10.36 -4.40 -10.92
CA GLU A 203 -11.60 -3.70 -11.25
C GLU A 203 -11.35 -2.25 -11.70
N ILE A 204 -10.48 -1.54 -11.03
CA ILE A 204 -10.10 -0.17 -11.36
C ILE A 204 -9.36 -0.12 -12.71
N GLY A 205 -8.38 -1.00 -12.90
CA GLY A 205 -7.62 -1.09 -14.14
C GLY A 205 -8.53 -1.29 -15.37
N GLU A 206 -9.44 -2.26 -15.29
CA GLU A 206 -10.39 -2.57 -16.37
C GLU A 206 -11.35 -1.40 -16.65
N LYS A 207 -11.91 -0.79 -15.61
CA LYS A 207 -12.93 0.26 -15.79
C LYS A 207 -12.39 1.61 -16.22
N PHE A 208 -11.18 1.96 -15.79
CA PHE A 208 -10.71 3.34 -15.88
C PHE A 208 -9.36 3.51 -16.58
N PHE A 209 -8.57 2.45 -16.76
CA PHE A 209 -7.21 2.54 -17.28
C PHE A 209 -6.94 1.61 -18.48
N GLY A 210 -8.00 1.04 -19.06
CA GLY A 210 -7.87 0.21 -20.26
C GLY A 210 -7.17 -1.13 -20.04
N LEU A 211 -7.14 -1.63 -18.80
CA LEU A 211 -6.54 -2.92 -18.47
C LEU A 211 -7.25 -4.04 -19.25
N ASP A 212 -6.50 -4.77 -20.06
CA ASP A 212 -6.91 -6.02 -20.67
C ASP A 212 -6.21 -7.20 -19.97
N LYS A 213 -6.90 -7.80 -19.02
CA LYS A 213 -6.38 -8.95 -18.26
C LYS A 213 -6.19 -10.23 -19.09
N SER A 214 -6.66 -10.25 -20.37
CA SER A 214 -6.43 -11.39 -21.25
C SER A 214 -5.01 -11.44 -21.82
N THR A 215 -4.24 -10.36 -21.64
CA THR A 215 -2.87 -10.24 -22.15
C THR A 215 -1.82 -10.90 -21.24
N PHE A 216 -2.18 -11.31 -20.04
CA PHE A 216 -1.29 -11.94 -19.07
C PHE A 216 -2.05 -12.94 -18.16
N ASN A 217 -1.32 -13.79 -17.46
CA ASN A 217 -1.88 -14.68 -16.47
C ASN A 217 -1.99 -13.94 -15.13
N LEU A 218 -3.20 -13.78 -14.61
CA LEU A 218 -3.45 -13.08 -13.35
C LEU A 218 -3.65 -14.05 -12.20
N HIS A 219 -2.84 -13.89 -11.14
CA HIS A 219 -2.90 -14.62 -9.88
C HIS A 219 -3.34 -13.67 -8.76
N LEU A 220 -4.55 -13.89 -8.20
CA LEU A 220 -5.08 -13.08 -7.10
C LEU A 220 -4.67 -13.67 -5.76
N GLU A 221 -3.43 -13.44 -5.37
CA GLU A 221 -2.85 -13.95 -4.13
C GLU A 221 -1.64 -13.11 -3.65
N ASP A 222 -1.10 -13.44 -2.49
CA ASP A 222 0.10 -12.81 -1.96
C ASP A 222 1.35 -13.19 -2.76
N GLY A 223 2.21 -12.20 -3.07
CA GLY A 223 3.41 -12.40 -3.88
C GLY A 223 4.38 -13.42 -3.31
N ARG A 224 4.58 -13.43 -2.00
CA ARG A 224 5.47 -14.39 -1.35
C ARG A 224 4.89 -15.79 -1.33
N TYR A 225 3.58 -15.91 -1.14
CA TYR A 225 2.89 -17.19 -1.24
C TYR A 225 3.05 -17.79 -2.64
N PHE A 226 2.83 -16.98 -3.68
CA PHE A 226 3.04 -17.39 -5.07
C PHE A 226 4.47 -17.87 -5.32
N LEU A 227 5.49 -17.11 -4.92
CA LEU A 227 6.90 -17.48 -5.08
C LEU A 227 7.25 -18.82 -4.43
N ASN A 228 6.67 -19.12 -3.28
CA ASN A 228 6.91 -20.36 -2.55
C ASN A 228 6.15 -21.56 -3.16
N ALA A 229 4.95 -21.31 -3.71
CA ALA A 229 4.10 -22.35 -4.31
C ALA A 229 4.45 -22.66 -5.77
N SER A 230 4.88 -21.66 -6.54
CA SER A 230 5.24 -21.79 -7.95
C SER A 230 6.51 -22.62 -8.12
N LYS A 231 6.59 -23.33 -9.27
CA LYS A 231 7.80 -24.00 -9.76
C LYS A 231 8.33 -23.38 -11.04
N GLU A 232 7.64 -22.36 -11.53
CA GLU A 232 8.02 -21.66 -12.74
C GLU A 232 9.30 -20.85 -12.51
N GLU A 233 10.11 -20.73 -13.54
CA GLU A 233 11.30 -19.87 -13.58
C GLU A 233 11.07 -18.73 -14.56
N TYR A 234 11.68 -17.60 -14.28
CA TYR A 234 11.50 -16.35 -15.02
C TYR A 234 12.85 -15.74 -15.37
N ASP A 235 12.94 -15.14 -16.56
CA ASP A 235 14.09 -14.35 -16.99
C ASP A 235 14.04 -12.91 -16.46
N VAL A 236 12.83 -12.44 -16.08
CA VAL A 236 12.69 -11.16 -15.38
C VAL A 236 11.66 -11.29 -14.24
N VAL A 237 12.01 -10.74 -13.08
CA VAL A 237 11.07 -10.52 -11.98
C VAL A 237 10.97 -9.02 -11.73
N ILE A 238 9.76 -8.48 -11.71
CA ILE A 238 9.47 -7.08 -11.37
C ILE A 238 8.78 -7.06 -10.01
N LEU A 239 9.34 -6.33 -9.06
CA LEU A 239 8.71 -6.08 -7.77
C LEU A 239 8.26 -4.61 -7.70
N ASP A 240 6.95 -4.40 -7.87
CA ASP A 240 6.28 -3.11 -7.80
C ASP A 240 5.02 -3.23 -6.94
N ALA A 241 5.20 -3.71 -5.71
CA ALA A 241 4.13 -3.99 -4.77
C ALA A 241 4.12 -3.00 -3.61
N PHE A 242 2.98 -2.35 -3.42
CA PHE A 242 2.72 -1.45 -2.31
C PHE A 242 1.37 -1.76 -1.69
N LEU A 243 1.30 -1.79 -0.35
CA LEU A 243 0.07 -2.00 0.40
C LEU A 243 -0.45 -0.64 0.88
N GLY A 244 -1.34 -0.03 0.08
CA GLY A 244 -1.93 1.27 0.41
C GLY A 244 -0.84 2.29 0.74
N ASP A 245 -0.56 2.45 2.02
CA ASP A 245 0.43 3.38 2.52
C ASP A 245 1.66 2.70 3.15
N SER A 246 1.98 1.45 2.79
CA SER A 246 3.19 0.76 3.26
C SER A 246 3.88 -0.09 2.19
N SER A 247 5.21 -0.07 2.23
CA SER A 247 6.02 -1.06 1.53
C SER A 247 5.87 -2.39 2.27
N PRO A 248 5.53 -3.49 1.56
CA PRO A 248 5.29 -4.78 2.21
C PRO A 248 6.61 -5.38 2.71
N SER A 249 6.86 -5.25 4.02
CA SER A 249 8.11 -5.70 4.65
C SER A 249 8.44 -7.18 4.36
N HIS A 250 7.41 -8.03 4.29
CA HIS A 250 7.55 -9.47 3.99
C HIS A 250 8.01 -9.77 2.56
N LEU A 251 7.91 -8.82 1.62
CA LEU A 251 8.46 -8.92 0.26
C LEU A 251 9.86 -8.32 0.14
N MET A 252 10.35 -7.62 1.15
CA MET A 252 11.64 -6.92 1.16
C MET A 252 12.63 -7.52 2.16
N SER A 253 12.46 -8.78 2.53
CA SER A 253 13.40 -9.53 3.38
C SER A 253 14.36 -10.37 2.55
N ARG A 254 15.53 -10.68 3.14
CA ARG A 254 16.51 -11.58 2.55
C ARG A 254 15.86 -12.91 2.13
N GLU A 255 15.04 -13.49 3.00
CA GLU A 255 14.37 -14.76 2.76
C GLU A 255 13.40 -14.69 1.55
N CYS A 256 12.76 -13.53 1.34
CA CYS A 256 11.93 -13.33 0.16
C CYS A 256 12.76 -13.17 -1.11
N PHE A 257 13.88 -12.44 -1.06
CA PHE A 257 14.80 -12.32 -2.20
C PHE A 257 15.48 -13.66 -2.54
N GLU A 258 15.77 -14.49 -1.55
CA GLU A 258 16.21 -15.88 -1.78
C GLU A 258 15.14 -16.69 -2.52
N SER A 259 13.86 -16.56 -2.14
CA SER A 259 12.74 -17.19 -2.85
C SER A 259 12.58 -16.66 -4.29
N MET A 260 12.73 -15.34 -4.50
CA MET A 260 12.76 -14.75 -5.86
C MET A 260 13.93 -15.33 -6.68
N SER A 261 15.13 -15.35 -6.09
CA SER A 261 16.34 -15.89 -6.73
C SER A 261 16.18 -17.34 -7.17
N GLN A 262 15.43 -18.16 -6.41
CA GLN A 262 15.11 -19.55 -6.79
C GLN A 262 14.13 -19.66 -7.96
N ARG A 263 13.32 -18.61 -8.22
CA ARG A 263 12.38 -18.53 -9.35
C ARG A 263 12.98 -17.79 -10.55
N MET A 264 14.21 -17.35 -10.47
CA MET A 264 14.92 -16.65 -11.55
C MET A 264 15.88 -17.61 -12.26
N GLU A 265 15.99 -17.48 -13.57
CA GLU A 265 17.03 -18.12 -14.37
C GLU A 265 18.42 -17.58 -14.00
N ASN A 266 19.50 -18.19 -14.51
CA ASN A 266 20.86 -17.84 -14.09
C ASN A 266 21.28 -16.42 -14.49
N ASP A 267 20.83 -15.94 -15.64
CA ASP A 267 21.10 -14.59 -16.18
C ASP A 267 19.89 -13.64 -16.04
N ALA A 268 18.87 -14.10 -15.32
CA ALA A 268 17.68 -13.32 -15.04
C ALA A 268 17.97 -12.06 -14.22
N VAL A 269 17.09 -11.08 -14.37
CA VAL A 269 17.16 -9.81 -13.62
C VAL A 269 15.94 -9.61 -12.75
N LEU A 270 16.16 -9.09 -11.54
CA LEU A 270 15.14 -8.58 -10.65
C LEU A 270 15.15 -7.05 -10.75
N VAL A 271 14.00 -6.46 -11.09
CA VAL A 271 13.80 -5.01 -11.14
C VAL A 271 12.84 -4.60 -10.04
N ILE A 272 13.26 -3.70 -9.15
CA ILE A 272 12.47 -3.28 -7.99
C ILE A 272 12.19 -1.79 -8.10
N ASN A 273 10.94 -1.38 -7.83
CA ASN A 273 10.56 -0.02 -7.51
C ASN A 273 10.43 0.12 -5.99
N ALA A 274 11.16 1.04 -5.39
CA ALA A 274 11.09 1.35 -3.97
C ALA A 274 10.93 2.85 -3.74
N PHE A 275 10.34 3.25 -2.61
CA PHE A 275 10.27 4.65 -2.20
C PHE A 275 11.38 4.95 -1.21
N GLY A 276 12.19 5.95 -1.52
CA GLY A 276 13.27 6.35 -0.63
C GLY A 276 14.17 7.44 -1.18
N HIS A 277 15.17 7.78 -0.39
CA HIS A 277 16.22 8.74 -0.72
C HIS A 277 17.56 8.22 -0.25
N PHE A 278 18.64 8.65 -0.92
CA PHE A 278 20.02 8.44 -0.47
C PHE A 278 20.63 9.72 0.18
N SER A 279 19.78 10.61 0.71
CA SER A 279 20.23 11.75 1.46
C SER A 279 20.80 11.34 2.82
N GLU A 280 21.88 12.02 3.27
CA GLU A 280 22.53 11.74 4.54
C GLU A 280 21.52 11.81 5.71
N GLY A 281 21.44 10.74 6.51
CA GLY A 281 20.52 10.59 7.63
C GLY A 281 19.11 10.10 7.27
N GLU A 282 18.76 9.98 5.99
CA GLU A 282 17.46 9.47 5.49
C GLU A 282 17.63 8.22 4.62
N ASP A 283 18.86 7.78 4.38
CA ASP A 283 19.24 6.68 3.49
C ASP A 283 19.10 5.28 4.09
N PHE A 284 18.78 5.16 5.38
CA PHE A 284 18.82 3.90 6.11
C PHE A 284 18.01 2.78 5.42
N PHE A 285 16.80 3.08 4.93
CA PHE A 285 15.98 2.07 4.25
C PHE A 285 16.59 1.65 2.92
N MET A 286 17.00 2.60 2.08
CA MET A 286 17.60 2.31 0.77
C MET A 286 18.93 1.57 0.90
N ALA A 287 19.77 1.98 1.85
CA ALA A 287 21.02 1.29 2.17
C ALA A 287 20.79 -0.12 2.73
N SER A 288 19.75 -0.31 3.54
CA SER A 288 19.34 -1.63 4.04
C SER A 288 18.85 -2.54 2.91
N LEU A 289 18.09 -2.01 1.98
CA LEU A 289 17.60 -2.75 0.82
C LEU A 289 18.77 -3.16 -0.09
N ASP A 290 19.69 -2.25 -0.41
CA ASP A 290 20.92 -2.56 -1.16
C ASP A 290 21.74 -3.66 -0.47
N LYS A 291 22.00 -3.50 0.83
CA LYS A 291 22.74 -4.49 1.62
C LYS A 291 22.08 -5.86 1.64
N THR A 292 20.74 -5.89 1.68
CA THR A 292 19.96 -7.12 1.66
C THR A 292 20.03 -7.79 0.29
N LEU A 293 19.91 -7.01 -0.78
CA LEU A 293 20.02 -7.52 -2.16
C LEU A 293 21.43 -8.07 -2.43
N ARG A 294 22.49 -7.37 -2.01
CA ARG A 294 23.89 -7.85 -2.15
C ARG A 294 24.20 -9.11 -1.32
N ALA A 295 23.41 -9.41 -0.30
CA ALA A 295 23.52 -10.68 0.43
C ALA A 295 22.98 -11.88 -0.36
N VAL A 296 22.17 -11.65 -1.40
CA VAL A 296 21.51 -12.69 -2.21
C VAL A 296 22.02 -12.70 -3.66
N PHE A 297 22.24 -11.52 -4.25
CA PHE A 297 22.60 -11.34 -5.65
C PHE A 297 24.07 -10.89 -5.80
N LYS A 298 24.69 -11.31 -6.90
CA LYS A 298 26.10 -10.98 -7.18
C LYS A 298 26.30 -9.59 -7.79
N SER A 299 25.28 -9.09 -8.47
CA SER A 299 25.26 -7.74 -9.05
C SER A 299 24.03 -6.98 -8.59
N VAL A 300 24.21 -5.73 -8.19
CA VAL A 300 23.12 -4.81 -7.83
C VAL A 300 23.47 -3.43 -8.37
N HIS A 301 22.58 -2.87 -9.18
CA HIS A 301 22.62 -1.50 -9.70
C HIS A 301 21.48 -0.69 -9.11
N ILE A 302 21.72 0.60 -8.87
CA ILE A 302 20.74 1.51 -8.28
C ILE A 302 20.59 2.71 -9.20
N HIS A 303 19.31 3.04 -9.54
CA HIS A 303 18.96 4.23 -10.29
C HIS A 303 18.04 5.10 -9.44
N ASP A 304 18.42 6.35 -9.20
CA ASP A 304 17.61 7.30 -8.44
C ASP A 304 16.64 8.04 -9.36
N GLY A 305 15.35 7.84 -9.10
CA GLY A 305 14.27 8.46 -9.85
C GLY A 305 14.02 9.94 -9.52
N THR A 306 14.79 10.57 -8.64
CA THR A 306 14.77 12.00 -8.28
C THR A 306 13.47 12.53 -7.66
N ARG A 307 12.40 11.71 -7.56
CA ARG A 307 11.08 12.08 -7.03
C ARG A 307 10.58 11.14 -5.94
N GLY A 308 11.53 10.51 -5.23
CA GLY A 308 11.22 9.55 -4.17
C GLY A 308 11.06 8.11 -4.65
N ASN A 309 11.14 7.81 -5.96
CA ASN A 309 11.30 6.45 -6.44
C ASN A 309 12.79 6.14 -6.62
N VAL A 310 13.20 4.98 -6.15
CA VAL A 310 14.54 4.41 -6.35
C VAL A 310 14.35 3.04 -6.98
N PHE A 311 15.13 2.76 -8.02
CA PHE A 311 15.05 1.50 -8.74
C PHE A 311 16.30 0.67 -8.50
N PHE A 312 16.11 -0.60 -8.15
CA PHE A 312 17.20 -1.56 -8.03
C PHE A 312 17.11 -2.58 -9.17
N VAL A 313 18.25 -2.93 -9.73
CA VAL A 313 18.37 -4.03 -10.67
C VAL A 313 19.38 -5.02 -10.11
N ALA A 314 18.95 -6.24 -9.85
CA ALA A 314 19.77 -7.27 -9.23
C ALA A 314 19.80 -8.55 -10.07
N SER A 315 20.92 -9.29 -10.03
CA SER A 315 21.08 -10.55 -10.76
C SER A 315 22.02 -11.51 -10.04
N LYS A 316 21.79 -12.82 -10.26
CA LYS A 316 22.75 -13.88 -9.88
C LYS A 316 24.04 -13.83 -10.71
N LYS A 317 23.97 -13.20 -11.88
CA LYS A 317 25.12 -13.03 -12.78
C LYS A 317 26.09 -12.00 -12.21
N GLU A 318 27.38 -12.32 -12.21
CA GLU A 318 28.44 -11.39 -11.87
C GLU A 318 28.73 -10.44 -13.03
N GLY A 319 28.98 -9.15 -12.72
CA GLY A 319 29.32 -8.15 -13.74
C GLY A 319 28.14 -7.85 -14.67
N LEU A 320 26.92 -7.76 -14.11
CA LEU A 320 25.75 -7.32 -14.86
C LEU A 320 25.96 -5.88 -15.36
N GLU A 321 25.82 -5.68 -16.64
CA GLU A 321 25.85 -4.35 -17.27
C GLU A 321 24.67 -4.19 -18.22
N PRO A 322 24.18 -2.97 -18.42
CA PRO A 322 23.09 -2.75 -19.38
C PRO A 322 23.57 -3.06 -20.81
N HIS A 323 22.78 -3.85 -21.53
CA HIS A 323 23.05 -4.21 -22.93
C HIS A 323 22.75 -3.09 -23.90
N ARG A 324 21.83 -2.19 -23.54
CA ARG A 324 21.40 -1.04 -24.36
C ARG A 324 20.92 0.11 -23.47
N SER A 325 20.89 1.31 -24.05
CA SER A 325 20.23 2.45 -23.44
C SER A 325 18.72 2.26 -23.46
N MET A 326 18.03 2.94 -22.53
CA MET A 326 16.57 2.94 -22.50
C MET A 326 15.98 3.58 -23.77
N ASP A 327 14.94 2.97 -24.31
CA ASP A 327 14.15 3.53 -25.42
C ASP A 327 13.16 4.57 -24.89
N MET A 328 13.29 5.81 -25.38
CA MET A 328 12.44 6.94 -25.00
C MET A 328 11.24 7.15 -25.93
N SER A 329 11.11 6.38 -27.01
CA SER A 329 10.07 6.59 -28.04
C SER A 329 8.64 6.43 -27.52
N GLU A 330 8.45 5.50 -26.58
CA GLU A 330 7.16 5.24 -25.95
C GLU A 330 6.90 6.08 -24.70
N VAL A 331 7.90 6.82 -24.21
CA VAL A 331 7.75 7.68 -23.03
C VAL A 331 6.83 8.87 -23.35
N HIS A 332 5.95 9.22 -22.42
CA HIS A 332 5.14 10.43 -22.54
C HIS A 332 6.06 11.66 -22.68
N PRO A 333 5.84 12.57 -23.66
CA PRO A 333 6.78 13.68 -23.96
C PRO A 333 7.15 14.53 -22.75
N LYS A 334 6.20 14.77 -21.85
CA LYS A 334 6.44 15.53 -20.60
C LYS A 334 7.37 14.83 -19.61
N LEU A 335 7.58 13.52 -19.74
CA LEU A 335 8.37 12.73 -18.81
C LEU A 335 9.75 12.36 -19.33
N ILE A 336 10.03 12.53 -20.63
CA ILE A 336 11.33 12.19 -21.21
C ILE A 336 12.51 12.73 -20.39
N PRO A 337 12.56 14.02 -20.00
CA PRO A 337 13.70 14.54 -19.23
C PRO A 337 13.87 13.86 -17.86
N PHE A 338 12.75 13.48 -17.23
CA PHE A 338 12.78 12.82 -15.92
C PHE A 338 13.23 11.37 -16.01
N VAL A 339 12.75 10.64 -17.01
CA VAL A 339 13.15 9.25 -17.28
C VAL A 339 14.62 9.18 -17.67
N GLU A 340 15.10 10.10 -18.54
CA GLU A 340 16.51 10.20 -18.88
C GLU A 340 17.39 10.50 -17.68
N THR A 341 16.93 11.41 -16.80
CA THR A 341 17.66 11.73 -15.57
C THR A 341 17.72 10.50 -14.66
N ALA A 342 16.59 9.84 -14.40
CA ALA A 342 16.55 8.63 -13.58
C ALA A 342 17.42 7.50 -14.15
N TRP A 343 17.44 7.32 -15.46
CA TRP A 343 18.32 6.35 -16.13
C TRP A 343 19.80 6.63 -15.93
N LYS A 344 20.22 7.88 -16.02
CA LYS A 344 21.63 8.32 -15.94
C LYS A 344 22.11 8.47 -14.49
N ASN A 345 21.19 8.68 -13.55
CA ASN A 345 21.53 8.91 -12.14
C ASN A 345 21.71 7.58 -11.39
N THR A 346 22.87 6.97 -11.57
CA THR A 346 23.25 5.76 -10.86
C THR A 346 23.93 6.12 -9.53
N ILE A 347 23.66 5.32 -8.50
CA ILE A 347 24.19 5.51 -7.14
C ILE A 347 25.00 4.29 -6.73
N ASP A 348 26.16 4.54 -6.16
CA ASP A 348 26.92 3.57 -5.38
C ASP A 348 26.48 3.73 -3.91
N ALA A 349 25.72 2.76 -3.40
CA ALA A 349 25.27 2.82 -2.01
C ALA A 349 26.43 2.65 -1.03
N ASN A 350 26.30 3.32 0.13
CA ASN A 350 27.26 3.13 1.23
C ASN A 350 26.94 1.82 1.97
N PRO A 351 27.75 0.76 1.82
CA PRO A 351 27.49 -0.53 2.47
C PRO A 351 27.61 -0.51 3.99
N GLU A 352 28.16 0.56 4.57
CA GLU A 352 28.29 0.72 6.03
C GLU A 352 27.01 1.23 6.66
N SER A 353 26.16 1.97 5.93
CA SER A 353 24.83 2.33 6.38
C SER A 353 23.85 1.18 6.14
N GLY A 354 22.82 1.09 6.98
CA GLY A 354 21.78 0.07 6.88
C GLY A 354 22.14 -1.32 7.44
N ILE A 355 21.15 -2.19 7.40
CA ILE A 355 21.19 -3.57 7.92
C ILE A 355 20.67 -4.55 6.87
N ILE A 356 20.92 -5.84 7.06
CA ILE A 356 20.23 -6.88 6.28
C ILE A 356 18.82 -7.03 6.84
N LEU A 357 17.80 -6.78 5.99
CA LEU A 357 16.41 -6.96 6.31
C LEU A 357 16.07 -8.45 6.31
N THR A 358 15.47 -8.94 7.38
CA THR A 358 15.11 -10.35 7.53
C THR A 358 13.65 -10.47 8.00
N ASP A 359 13.06 -11.66 7.87
CA ASP A 359 11.70 -11.92 8.37
C ASP A 359 11.58 -11.69 9.88
N ASN A 360 12.67 -11.88 10.63
CA ASN A 360 12.70 -11.67 12.08
C ASN A 360 12.88 -10.21 12.47
N TYR A 361 13.47 -9.38 11.60
CA TYR A 361 13.69 -7.96 11.84
C TYR A 361 13.70 -7.17 10.55
N ASN A 362 12.60 -6.48 10.28
CA ASN A 362 12.43 -5.64 9.09
C ASN A 362 11.66 -4.35 9.44
N PRO A 363 12.36 -3.26 9.74
CA PRO A 363 11.74 -1.99 10.11
C PRO A 363 11.34 -1.11 8.91
N VAL A 364 11.21 -1.66 7.70
CA VAL A 364 10.89 -0.93 6.46
C VAL A 364 9.69 -0.03 6.63
N GLU A 365 8.58 -0.54 7.17
CA GLU A 365 7.33 0.21 7.34
C GLU A 365 7.49 1.47 8.20
N TYR A 366 8.41 1.43 9.17
CA TYR A 366 8.71 2.59 10.03
C TYR A 366 9.46 3.68 9.26
N TYR A 367 10.50 3.31 8.51
CA TYR A 367 11.32 4.28 7.79
C TYR A 367 10.60 4.84 6.56
N ASP A 368 9.85 4.01 5.87
CA ASP A 368 9.06 4.35 4.70
C ASP A 368 7.88 5.31 5.03
N SER A 369 7.33 5.24 6.24
CA SER A 369 6.18 6.07 6.66
C SER A 369 6.44 7.57 6.52
N LYS A 370 7.64 8.06 6.86
CA LYS A 370 8.01 9.48 6.77
C LYS A 370 8.01 9.99 5.34
N ILE A 371 8.63 9.22 4.44
CA ILE A 371 8.74 9.59 3.02
C ILE A 371 7.35 9.68 2.39
N ARG A 372 6.48 8.75 2.72
CA ARG A 372 5.10 8.73 2.21
C ARG A 372 4.25 9.86 2.75
N GLU A 373 4.44 10.25 4.01
CA GLU A 373 3.79 11.43 4.57
C GLU A 373 4.19 12.70 3.82
N GLU A 374 5.47 12.86 3.49
CA GLU A 374 5.97 13.97 2.67
C GLU A 374 5.37 13.96 1.26
N ILE A 375 5.29 12.79 0.60
CA ILE A 375 4.67 12.65 -0.73
C ILE A 375 3.20 13.08 -0.67
N ARG A 376 2.43 12.61 0.34
CA ARG A 376 1.03 13.02 0.53
C ARG A 376 0.88 14.50 0.78
N LEU A 377 1.72 15.07 1.65
CA LEU A 377 1.71 16.50 1.97
C LEU A 377 2.01 17.33 0.72
N ASN A 378 3.05 17.00 0.00
CA ASN A 378 3.44 17.67 -1.25
C ASN A 378 2.34 17.56 -2.30
N PHE A 379 1.71 16.41 -2.45
CA PHE A 379 0.56 16.23 -3.33
C PHE A 379 -0.62 17.13 -2.92
N ALA A 380 -0.98 17.13 -1.64
CA ALA A 380 -2.08 17.95 -1.12
C ALA A 380 -1.81 19.45 -1.26
N LEU A 381 -0.57 19.90 -1.06
CA LEU A 381 -0.17 21.32 -1.22
C LEU A 381 -0.20 21.74 -2.70
N ASN A 382 0.32 20.92 -3.60
CA ASN A 382 0.32 21.21 -5.04
C ASN A 382 -1.11 21.26 -5.62
N MET A 383 -2.06 20.54 -5.03
CA MET A 383 -3.46 20.56 -5.45
C MET A 383 -4.25 21.74 -4.89
N ARG A 384 -3.82 22.35 -3.76
CA ARG A 384 -4.44 23.56 -3.20
C ARG A 384 -3.97 24.85 -3.87
N GLY A 385 -2.84 24.83 -4.54
CA GLY A 385 -2.23 25.99 -5.20
C GLY A 385 -2.65 26.18 -6.66
N LYS A 386 -3.58 25.38 -7.16
CA LYS A 386 -4.20 25.50 -8.48
C LYS A 386 -5.70 25.64 -8.33
#